data_277ab1c955786bd777012cc529f66d51
#
_entry.id   277ab1c955786bd777012cc529f66d51
#
_cell.length_a   1.000
_cell.length_b   1.000
_cell.length_c   1.000
_cell.angle_alpha   90.00
_cell.angle_beta   90.00
_cell.angle_gamma   90.00
#
_symmetry.space_group_name_H-M   'P 1'
#
loop_
_entity.id
_entity.type
_entity.pdbx_description
1 polymer ?
#
loop_
_entity_poly.entity_id
_entity_poly.type
_entity_poly.pdbx_seq_one_letter_code
_entity_poly.pdbx_strand_id
1 'polypeptide(L)'
;MRPIARLLPLVLLCSAVWCHAAGLEVVRPIIAQSDGGIPVPRGYEHVAGETLFFSCRIAGYAKTPEEKVHVTYSVQPFDPKGVALTEIYKNEMVTDVAPQDKEWMPKLATEIQIPPLVGAGTYKILVQIEDLVSNTKAELSVPFGVRSKTVEPSDTLIARNFQFFRGEDDPQPMQKAVYKGGDAVWTKFDVIGFKYGDKNRIDVSYVPSVISPSGKVLWRQDKPEVEQSESFYPKRYMAASMGINLLKNTTPGEYTIAVTITDAIGKQTYETKQTFTVE
;
A
#
# COMPACT_ATOMS: atom_id res chain seq x y z
N MET A 1 -57.64 -70.70 -15.46
CA MET A 1 -56.40 -69.93 -15.15
C MET A 1 -56.64 -68.52 -15.57
N ARG A 2 -56.78 -67.56 -14.61
CA ARG A 2 -56.98 -66.11 -14.85
C ARG A 2 -55.66 -65.45 -14.63
N PRO A 3 -55.21 -64.46 -15.49
CA PRO A 3 -54.00 -63.68 -15.23
C PRO A 3 -54.30 -62.52 -14.30
N ILE A 4 -53.47 -62.35 -13.28
CA ILE A 4 -53.49 -61.28 -12.33
C ILE A 4 -52.77 -60.08 -12.95
N ALA A 5 -53.48 -58.99 -13.23
CA ALA A 5 -52.90 -57.70 -13.63
C ALA A 5 -52.25 -57.04 -12.43
N ARG A 6 -50.95 -56.80 -12.45
CA ARG A 6 -50.22 -55.98 -11.50
C ARG A 6 -50.28 -54.51 -11.89
N LEU A 7 -50.99 -53.71 -11.11
CA LEU A 7 -50.91 -52.23 -11.19
C LEU A 7 -49.61 -51.77 -10.56
N LEU A 8 -48.77 -51.08 -11.32
CA LEU A 8 -47.62 -50.31 -10.84
C LEU A 8 -48.12 -48.93 -10.36
N PRO A 9 -47.76 -48.46 -9.16
CA PRO A 9 -48.05 -47.10 -8.78
C PRO A 9 -47.05 -46.15 -9.43
N LEU A 10 -47.57 -45.15 -10.17
CA LEU A 10 -46.83 -44.03 -10.73
C LEU A 10 -46.47 -43.06 -9.61
N VAL A 11 -45.22 -43.08 -9.13
CA VAL A 11 -44.71 -42.11 -8.18
C VAL A 11 -44.39 -40.81 -8.95
N LEU A 12 -45.24 -39.80 -8.81
CA LEU A 12 -44.94 -38.44 -9.28
C LEU A 12 -43.86 -37.84 -8.36
N LEU A 13 -42.59 -37.78 -8.81
CA LEU A 13 -41.55 -36.97 -8.19
C LEU A 13 -41.86 -35.49 -8.48
N CYS A 14 -42.44 -34.79 -7.51
CA CYS A 14 -42.52 -33.33 -7.47
C CYS A 14 -41.11 -32.81 -7.14
N SER A 15 -40.29 -32.46 -8.17
CA SER A 15 -39.04 -31.71 -7.99
C SER A 15 -39.41 -30.28 -7.54
N ALA A 16 -39.33 -30.03 -6.24
CA ALA A 16 -39.39 -28.66 -5.71
C ALA A 16 -38.15 -27.91 -6.25
N VAL A 17 -38.35 -27.06 -7.24
CA VAL A 17 -37.39 -26.06 -7.65
C VAL A 17 -37.27 -25.06 -6.50
N TRP A 18 -36.24 -25.21 -5.69
CA TRP A 18 -35.87 -24.23 -4.68
C TRP A 18 -35.38 -23.01 -5.45
N CYS A 19 -36.27 -22.03 -5.66
CA CYS A 19 -35.90 -20.70 -6.07
C CYS A 19 -35.13 -20.07 -4.88
N HIS A 20 -33.81 -20.12 -4.90
CA HIS A 20 -33.02 -19.31 -3.99
C HIS A 20 -33.27 -17.86 -4.40
N ALA A 21 -34.01 -17.13 -3.59
CA ALA A 21 -33.98 -15.69 -3.63
C ALA A 21 -32.50 -15.29 -3.45
N ALA A 22 -31.91 -14.68 -4.48
CA ALA A 22 -30.54 -14.20 -4.39
C ALA A 22 -30.49 -13.20 -3.23
N GLY A 23 -29.78 -13.55 -2.16
CA GLY A 23 -29.60 -12.68 -1.00
C GLY A 23 -28.74 -11.48 -1.36
N LEU A 24 -28.66 -10.50 -0.46
CA LEU A 24 -27.78 -9.34 -0.62
C LEU A 24 -26.35 -9.76 -0.94
N GLU A 25 -25.76 -9.19 -1.98
CA GLU A 25 -24.44 -9.58 -2.48
C GLU A 25 -23.69 -8.40 -3.11
N VAL A 26 -22.36 -8.36 -2.94
CA VAL A 26 -21.45 -7.47 -3.68
C VAL A 26 -20.96 -8.21 -4.91
N VAL A 27 -21.26 -7.70 -6.09
CA VAL A 27 -20.95 -8.34 -7.37
C VAL A 27 -20.13 -7.45 -8.29
N ARG A 28 -19.50 -8.05 -9.32
CA ARG A 28 -18.76 -7.36 -10.37
C ARG A 28 -17.71 -6.37 -9.83
N PRO A 29 -16.80 -6.81 -8.93
CA PRO A 29 -15.70 -5.95 -8.50
C PRO A 29 -14.77 -5.64 -9.68
N ILE A 30 -14.37 -4.38 -9.80
CA ILE A 30 -13.45 -3.88 -10.82
C ILE A 30 -12.40 -3.03 -10.14
N ILE A 31 -11.13 -3.26 -10.47
CA ILE A 31 -10.01 -2.39 -10.17
C ILE A 31 -9.48 -1.86 -11.49
N ALA A 32 -9.31 -0.55 -11.60
CA ALA A 32 -8.82 0.14 -12.80
C ALA A 32 -7.77 1.19 -12.44
N GLN A 33 -7.06 1.73 -13.45
CA GLN A 33 -6.05 2.79 -13.29
C GLN A 33 -6.65 4.20 -13.43
N SER A 34 -7.91 4.32 -13.85
CA SER A 34 -8.62 5.59 -13.96
C SER A 34 -10.10 5.38 -13.65
N ASP A 35 -10.81 6.46 -13.32
CA ASP A 35 -12.26 6.40 -13.12
C ASP A 35 -12.96 5.96 -14.41
N GLY A 36 -13.84 4.97 -14.26
CA GLY A 36 -14.54 4.35 -15.40
C GLY A 36 -13.63 3.63 -16.40
N GLY A 37 -12.34 3.47 -16.11
CA GLY A 37 -11.37 2.79 -16.94
C GLY A 37 -11.61 1.28 -17.08
N ILE A 38 -10.85 0.66 -17.99
CA ILE A 38 -10.89 -0.80 -18.17
C ILE A 38 -10.29 -1.51 -16.95
N PRO A 39 -10.78 -2.71 -16.59
CA PRO A 39 -10.20 -3.51 -15.52
C PRO A 39 -8.72 -3.79 -15.76
N VAL A 40 -7.91 -3.71 -14.71
CA VAL A 40 -6.51 -4.15 -14.77
C VAL A 40 -6.43 -5.66 -15.05
N PRO A 41 -5.40 -6.15 -15.78
CA PRO A 41 -5.22 -7.57 -16.07
C PRO A 41 -5.03 -8.39 -14.78
N ARG A 42 -5.31 -9.69 -14.87
CA ARG A 42 -4.96 -10.62 -13.78
C ARG A 42 -3.46 -10.58 -13.49
N GLY A 43 -3.10 -10.52 -12.21
CA GLY A 43 -1.70 -10.45 -11.77
C GLY A 43 -1.06 -9.07 -11.95
N TYR A 44 -1.84 -8.03 -12.29
CA TYR A 44 -1.35 -6.67 -12.28
C TYR A 44 -0.93 -6.27 -10.87
N GLU A 45 0.26 -5.67 -10.76
CA GLU A 45 0.77 -5.13 -9.51
C GLU A 45 0.83 -3.61 -9.60
N HIS A 46 0.06 -2.95 -8.75
CA HIS A 46 0.12 -1.51 -8.58
C HIS A 46 1.46 -1.08 -7.99
N VAL A 47 1.87 0.15 -8.27
CA VAL A 47 3.09 0.71 -7.66
C VAL A 47 2.72 1.38 -6.33
N ALA A 48 3.59 1.24 -5.32
CA ALA A 48 3.48 2.02 -4.09
C ALA A 48 3.41 3.54 -4.42
N GLY A 49 2.44 4.25 -3.86
CA GLY A 49 2.15 5.66 -4.20
C GLY A 49 1.11 5.85 -5.32
N GLU A 50 0.71 4.80 -6.02
CA GLU A 50 -0.31 4.87 -7.08
C GLU A 50 -1.72 4.99 -6.50
N THR A 51 -2.62 5.66 -7.23
CA THR A 51 -4.06 5.65 -6.95
C THR A 51 -4.72 4.57 -7.78
N LEU A 52 -5.46 3.65 -7.16
CA LEU A 52 -6.33 2.71 -7.84
C LEU A 52 -7.80 3.15 -7.74
N PHE A 53 -8.57 2.82 -8.77
CA PHE A 53 -10.00 3.12 -8.86
C PHE A 53 -10.76 1.80 -8.68
N PHE A 54 -11.51 1.72 -7.58
CA PHE A 54 -12.30 0.55 -7.26
C PHE A 54 -13.77 0.81 -7.55
N SER A 55 -14.46 -0.15 -8.15
CA SER A 55 -15.91 -0.13 -8.23
C SER A 55 -16.49 -1.54 -8.14
N CYS A 56 -17.74 -1.62 -7.68
CA CYS A 56 -18.53 -2.85 -7.67
C CYS A 56 -20.02 -2.53 -7.81
N ARG A 57 -20.86 -3.54 -7.83
CA ARG A 57 -22.30 -3.40 -7.83
C ARG A 57 -22.92 -4.16 -6.65
N ILE A 58 -24.10 -3.74 -6.25
CA ILE A 58 -24.90 -4.36 -5.17
C ILE A 58 -26.07 -5.07 -5.82
N ALA A 59 -26.26 -6.34 -5.52
CA ALA A 59 -27.35 -7.18 -5.99
C ALA A 59 -28.15 -7.74 -4.81
N GLY A 60 -29.40 -8.18 -5.04
CA GLY A 60 -30.24 -8.86 -4.05
C GLY A 60 -30.71 -7.99 -2.88
N TYR A 61 -30.65 -6.67 -3.02
CA TYR A 61 -31.20 -5.71 -2.04
C TYR A 61 -32.73 -5.75 -2.05
N ALA A 62 -33.34 -5.39 -0.91
CA ALA A 62 -34.78 -5.25 -0.80
C ALA A 62 -35.24 -3.84 -1.21
N LYS A 63 -36.53 -3.73 -1.54
CA LYS A 63 -37.21 -2.46 -1.81
C LYS A 63 -38.34 -2.26 -0.83
N THR A 64 -38.60 -1.01 -0.48
CA THR A 64 -39.83 -0.66 0.27
C THR A 64 -41.05 -0.81 -0.64
N PRO A 65 -42.32 -0.76 -0.08
CA PRO A 65 -43.51 -0.73 -0.90
C PRO A 65 -43.58 0.43 -1.91
N GLU A 66 -42.84 1.51 -1.65
CA GLU A 66 -42.71 2.69 -2.50
C GLU A 66 -41.56 2.57 -3.49
N GLU A 67 -41.01 1.35 -3.74
CA GLU A 67 -39.92 1.06 -4.64
C GLU A 67 -38.59 1.77 -4.29
N LYS A 68 -38.34 2.06 -2.99
CA LYS A 68 -37.11 2.68 -2.54
C LYS A 68 -36.10 1.64 -2.06
N VAL A 69 -34.84 1.88 -2.38
CA VAL A 69 -33.66 1.16 -1.90
C VAL A 69 -32.98 2.00 -0.84
N HIS A 70 -32.53 1.38 0.26
CA HIS A 70 -31.80 2.03 1.32
C HIS A 70 -30.64 1.14 1.77
N VAL A 71 -29.43 1.45 1.33
CA VAL A 71 -28.22 0.65 1.57
C VAL A 71 -27.11 1.53 2.11
N THR A 72 -26.48 1.10 3.20
CA THR A 72 -25.20 1.67 3.65
C THR A 72 -24.06 0.76 3.23
N TYR A 73 -22.90 1.35 2.99
CA TYR A 73 -21.72 0.59 2.63
C TYR A 73 -20.43 1.23 3.13
N SER A 74 -19.42 0.38 3.28
CA SER A 74 -18.05 0.82 3.56
C SER A 74 -17.04 0.11 2.69
N VAL A 75 -15.93 0.80 2.41
CA VAL A 75 -14.79 0.27 1.67
C VAL A 75 -13.53 0.61 2.44
N GLN A 76 -12.70 -0.39 2.72
CA GLN A 76 -11.43 -0.21 3.40
C GLN A 76 -10.36 -1.13 2.83
N PRO A 77 -9.22 -0.60 2.37
CA PRO A 77 -8.08 -1.40 1.94
C PRO A 77 -7.19 -1.78 3.12
N PHE A 78 -6.63 -2.99 3.05
CA PHE A 78 -5.74 -3.55 4.08
C PHE A 78 -4.46 -4.11 3.47
N ASP A 79 -3.37 -4.00 4.22
CA ASP A 79 -2.10 -4.65 3.89
C ASP A 79 -2.12 -6.17 4.19
N PRO A 80 -1.07 -6.93 3.78
CA PRO A 80 -0.98 -8.36 4.06
C PRO A 80 -1.00 -8.74 5.55
N LYS A 81 -0.74 -7.79 6.45
CA LYS A 81 -0.78 -7.98 7.91
C LYS A 81 -2.10 -7.55 8.54
N GLY A 82 -3.05 -7.06 7.74
CA GLY A 82 -4.35 -6.58 8.21
C GLY A 82 -4.35 -5.13 8.71
N VAL A 83 -3.31 -4.34 8.42
CA VAL A 83 -3.27 -2.92 8.74
C VAL A 83 -4.00 -2.13 7.65
N ALA A 84 -4.94 -1.27 8.03
CA ALA A 84 -5.68 -0.43 7.10
C ALA A 84 -4.75 0.58 6.41
N LEU A 85 -4.88 0.74 5.08
CA LEU A 85 -4.06 1.68 4.30
C LEU A 85 -4.55 3.12 4.39
N THR A 86 -5.87 3.29 4.49
CA THR A 86 -6.57 4.58 4.52
C THR A 86 -7.65 4.55 5.58
N GLU A 87 -8.21 5.70 5.89
CA GLU A 87 -9.47 5.76 6.62
C GLU A 87 -10.55 4.98 5.88
N ILE A 88 -11.52 4.48 6.66
CA ILE A 88 -12.67 3.77 6.10
C ILE A 88 -13.55 4.74 5.31
N TYR A 89 -13.75 4.46 4.02
CA TYR A 89 -14.75 5.16 3.23
C TYR A 89 -16.13 4.61 3.56
N LYS A 90 -17.05 5.47 3.99
CA LYS A 90 -18.44 5.11 4.29
C LYS A 90 -19.39 5.99 3.51
N ASN A 91 -20.46 5.41 3.03
CA ASN A 91 -21.51 6.15 2.35
C ASN A 91 -22.87 5.45 2.52
N GLU A 92 -23.93 6.18 2.22
CA GLU A 92 -25.32 5.75 2.27
C GLU A 92 -25.98 6.05 0.93
N MET A 93 -26.81 5.14 0.47
CA MET A 93 -27.55 5.29 -0.78
C MET A 93 -29.04 5.11 -0.50
N VAL A 94 -29.80 6.16 -0.76
CA VAL A 94 -31.25 6.13 -0.79
C VAL A 94 -31.71 6.54 -2.16
N THR A 95 -32.44 5.67 -2.88
CA THR A 95 -32.87 5.96 -4.25
C THR A 95 -34.16 5.25 -4.60
N ASP A 96 -34.96 5.88 -5.47
CA ASP A 96 -36.13 5.26 -6.07
C ASP A 96 -35.70 4.39 -7.26
N VAL A 97 -36.26 3.19 -7.38
CA VAL A 97 -36.01 2.28 -8.50
C VAL A 97 -37.31 2.05 -9.26
N ALA A 98 -37.35 2.47 -10.51
CA ALA A 98 -38.55 2.30 -11.31
C ALA A 98 -38.97 0.82 -11.43
N PRO A 99 -40.27 0.49 -11.44
CA PRO A 99 -40.74 -0.90 -11.49
C PRO A 99 -40.26 -1.70 -12.71
N GLN A 100 -39.90 -1.02 -13.80
CA GLN A 100 -39.35 -1.63 -15.01
C GLN A 100 -37.85 -2.01 -14.86
N ASP A 101 -37.13 -1.38 -13.91
CA ASP A 101 -35.68 -1.56 -13.71
C ASP A 101 -35.39 -2.70 -12.72
N LYS A 102 -36.00 -3.88 -12.96
CA LYS A 102 -35.91 -5.05 -12.07
C LYS A 102 -34.48 -5.57 -11.85
N GLU A 103 -33.62 -5.36 -12.84
CA GLU A 103 -32.23 -5.82 -12.82
C GLU A 103 -31.22 -4.70 -12.47
N TRP A 104 -31.73 -3.53 -12.08
CA TRP A 104 -30.87 -2.43 -11.70
C TRP A 104 -30.01 -2.79 -10.48
N MET A 105 -28.71 -2.58 -10.61
CA MET A 105 -27.73 -2.81 -9.55
C MET A 105 -26.96 -1.50 -9.28
N PRO A 106 -27.14 -0.92 -8.08
CA PRO A 106 -26.40 0.28 -7.70
C PRO A 106 -24.90 0.08 -7.86
N LYS A 107 -24.21 1.08 -8.44
CA LYS A 107 -22.75 1.11 -8.56
C LYS A 107 -22.18 1.85 -7.36
N LEU A 108 -21.23 1.21 -6.70
CA LEU A 108 -20.34 1.79 -5.72
C LEU A 108 -19.01 2.06 -6.44
N ALA A 109 -18.43 3.25 -6.25
CA ALA A 109 -17.11 3.58 -6.78
C ALA A 109 -16.34 4.45 -5.78
N THR A 110 -15.04 4.23 -5.66
CA THR A 110 -14.14 5.02 -4.81
C THR A 110 -12.71 4.94 -5.31
N GLU A 111 -11.93 5.96 -4.97
CA GLU A 111 -10.49 6.00 -5.19
C GLU A 111 -9.77 5.50 -3.93
N ILE A 112 -8.68 4.77 -4.12
CA ILE A 112 -7.85 4.26 -3.04
C ILE A 112 -6.40 4.68 -3.32
N GLN A 113 -5.87 5.55 -2.48
CA GLN A 113 -4.47 5.94 -2.51
C GLN A 113 -3.62 4.88 -1.83
N ILE A 114 -2.73 4.22 -2.56
CA ILE A 114 -1.74 3.32 -1.98
C ILE A 114 -0.64 4.17 -1.33
N PRO A 115 -0.33 4.02 -0.03
CA PRO A 115 0.74 4.81 0.58
C PRO A 115 2.09 4.57 -0.11
N PRO A 116 2.95 5.59 -0.26
CA PRO A 116 4.16 5.51 -1.11
C PRO A 116 5.25 4.58 -0.57
N LEU A 117 5.29 4.32 0.73
CA LEU A 117 6.35 3.53 1.38
C LEU A 117 5.84 2.20 1.95
N VAL A 118 4.82 1.62 1.32
CA VAL A 118 4.30 0.29 1.67
C VAL A 118 5.23 -0.81 1.15
N GLY A 119 5.17 -2.00 1.75
CA GLY A 119 5.88 -3.18 1.27
C GLY A 119 5.23 -3.79 0.02
N ALA A 120 5.97 -4.59 -0.74
CA ALA A 120 5.40 -5.44 -1.78
C ALA A 120 4.54 -6.56 -1.17
N GLY A 121 3.49 -6.99 -1.89
CA GLY A 121 2.65 -8.10 -1.43
C GLY A 121 1.24 -8.09 -1.99
N THR A 122 0.41 -9.03 -1.49
CA THR A 122 -1.01 -9.11 -1.81
C THR A 122 -1.81 -8.40 -0.74
N TYR A 123 -2.46 -7.35 -1.16
CA TYR A 123 -3.37 -6.49 -0.38
C TYR A 123 -4.80 -6.90 -0.63
N LYS A 124 -5.75 -6.35 0.12
CA LYS A 124 -7.18 -6.59 -0.10
C LYS A 124 -8.01 -5.34 0.13
N ILE A 125 -9.07 -5.20 -0.64
CA ILE A 125 -10.14 -4.23 -0.40
C ILE A 125 -11.29 -5.00 0.25
N LEU A 126 -11.70 -4.60 1.45
CA LEU A 126 -12.89 -5.12 2.12
C LEU A 126 -14.05 -4.18 1.83
N VAL A 127 -15.11 -4.73 1.23
CA VAL A 127 -16.39 -4.05 1.00
C VAL A 127 -17.41 -4.67 1.94
N GLN A 128 -18.09 -3.85 2.73
CA GLN A 128 -19.19 -4.28 3.57
C GLN A 128 -20.41 -3.46 3.20
N ILE A 129 -21.56 -4.12 3.08
CA ILE A 129 -22.85 -3.50 2.78
C ILE A 129 -23.89 -3.95 3.78
N GLU A 130 -24.84 -3.07 4.07
CA GLU A 130 -26.03 -3.34 4.89
C GLU A 130 -27.25 -2.76 4.19
N ASP A 131 -28.21 -3.63 3.90
CA ASP A 131 -29.52 -3.25 3.41
C ASP A 131 -30.43 -2.94 4.59
N LEU A 132 -30.79 -1.68 4.76
CA LEU A 132 -31.60 -1.18 5.87
C LEU A 132 -33.09 -1.48 5.71
N VAL A 133 -33.54 -1.92 4.52
CA VAL A 133 -34.91 -2.35 4.27
C VAL A 133 -35.14 -3.77 4.80
N SER A 134 -34.20 -4.70 4.49
CA SER A 134 -34.28 -6.11 4.92
C SER A 134 -33.46 -6.42 6.19
N ASN A 135 -32.63 -5.48 6.67
CA ASN A 135 -31.65 -5.70 7.75
C ASN A 135 -30.67 -6.84 7.46
N THR A 136 -30.31 -7.04 6.19
CA THR A 136 -29.31 -8.03 5.76
C THR A 136 -27.97 -7.39 5.51
N LYS A 137 -26.90 -8.18 5.70
CA LYS A 137 -25.51 -7.74 5.49
C LYS A 137 -24.79 -8.67 4.54
N ALA A 138 -23.88 -8.10 3.76
CA ALA A 138 -22.96 -8.86 2.93
C ALA A 138 -21.58 -8.20 2.91
N GLU A 139 -20.57 -9.01 2.63
CA GLU A 139 -19.20 -8.52 2.48
C GLU A 139 -18.49 -9.20 1.31
N LEU A 140 -17.50 -8.50 0.75
CA LEU A 140 -16.62 -9.02 -0.28
C LEU A 140 -15.19 -8.57 0.00
N SER A 141 -14.26 -9.49 -0.10
CA SER A 141 -12.81 -9.22 -0.06
C SER A 141 -12.22 -9.36 -1.46
N VAL A 142 -11.65 -8.26 -1.99
CA VAL A 142 -11.07 -8.21 -3.34
C VAL A 142 -9.55 -8.07 -3.23
N PRO A 143 -8.75 -9.09 -3.64
CA PRO A 143 -7.31 -9.01 -3.58
C PRO A 143 -6.74 -8.13 -4.71
N PHE A 144 -5.61 -7.46 -4.43
CA PHE A 144 -4.80 -6.75 -5.43
C PHE A 144 -3.32 -6.83 -5.08
N GLY A 145 -2.46 -6.82 -6.10
CA GLY A 145 -1.01 -6.83 -5.94
C GLY A 145 -0.44 -5.43 -5.78
N VAL A 146 0.58 -5.30 -4.93
CA VAL A 146 1.40 -4.09 -4.85
C VAL A 146 2.86 -4.47 -4.99
N ARG A 147 3.55 -3.87 -5.94
CA ARG A 147 5.01 -3.93 -6.08
C ARG A 147 5.64 -2.70 -5.45
N SER A 148 6.72 -2.90 -4.73
CA SER A 148 7.43 -1.86 -4.03
C SER A 148 8.89 -2.26 -3.87
N LYS A 149 9.73 -1.31 -3.49
CA LYS A 149 11.09 -1.58 -3.05
C LYS A 149 11.06 -2.52 -1.84
N THR A 150 11.83 -3.60 -1.92
CA THR A 150 12.01 -4.51 -0.79
C THR A 150 13.00 -3.91 0.19
N VAL A 151 12.54 -3.67 1.43
CA VAL A 151 13.39 -3.26 2.54
C VAL A 151 13.16 -4.24 3.68
N GLU A 152 14.20 -5.00 4.05
CA GLU A 152 14.12 -5.94 5.16
C GLU A 152 13.86 -5.21 6.47
N PRO A 153 12.83 -5.60 7.24
CA PRO A 153 12.51 -4.94 8.51
C PRO A 153 13.62 -5.15 9.55
N SER A 154 13.64 -4.27 10.55
CA SER A 154 14.51 -4.37 11.73
C SER A 154 13.76 -3.91 12.96
N ASP A 155 14.03 -4.55 14.11
CA ASP A 155 13.48 -4.14 15.41
C ASP A 155 14.24 -2.97 16.04
N THR A 156 15.44 -2.69 15.54
CA THR A 156 16.32 -1.60 16.00
C THR A 156 16.65 -0.66 14.84
N LEU A 157 16.94 0.59 15.18
CA LEU A 157 17.34 1.62 14.22
C LEU A 157 18.60 1.21 13.47
N ILE A 158 18.52 1.11 12.13
CA ILE A 158 19.67 0.82 11.25
C ILE A 158 19.48 1.51 9.89
N ALA A 159 20.58 1.63 9.12
CA ALA A 159 20.56 1.97 7.71
C ALA A 159 20.69 0.72 6.83
N ARG A 160 19.94 0.66 5.75
CA ARG A 160 19.98 -0.39 4.73
C ARG A 160 20.18 0.21 3.34
N ASN A 161 20.54 -0.64 2.38
CA ASN A 161 20.62 -0.28 0.96
C ASN A 161 21.46 0.98 0.69
N PHE A 162 22.55 1.17 1.44
CA PHE A 162 23.43 2.32 1.24
C PHE A 162 24.15 2.19 -0.09
N GLN A 163 23.97 3.17 -0.97
CA GLN A 163 24.51 3.15 -2.33
C GLN A 163 25.06 4.50 -2.72
N PHE A 164 26.08 4.51 -3.60
CA PHE A 164 26.70 5.69 -4.16
C PHE A 164 26.19 5.95 -5.59
N PHE A 165 26.08 7.22 -5.98
CA PHE A 165 25.57 7.67 -7.26
C PHE A 165 26.46 8.80 -7.82
N ARG A 166 26.40 9.03 -9.14
CA ARG A 166 27.09 10.15 -9.79
C ARG A 166 26.35 11.48 -9.67
N GLY A 167 25.04 11.43 -9.46
CA GLY A 167 24.17 12.59 -9.34
C GLY A 167 22.94 12.29 -8.51
N GLU A 168 22.21 13.34 -8.13
CA GLU A 168 21.00 13.25 -7.33
C GLU A 168 19.93 12.39 -8.01
N ASP A 169 19.67 12.67 -9.29
CA ASP A 169 18.64 12.00 -10.09
C ASP A 169 19.12 10.76 -10.82
N ASP A 170 20.37 10.32 -10.58
CA ASP A 170 20.85 9.10 -11.22
C ASP A 170 20.05 7.89 -10.73
N PRO A 171 19.40 7.14 -11.64
CA PRO A 171 18.61 5.97 -11.26
C PRO A 171 19.47 4.74 -10.96
N GLN A 172 20.76 4.73 -11.36
CA GLN A 172 21.62 3.57 -11.23
C GLN A 172 22.75 3.82 -10.23
N PRO A 173 22.88 2.95 -9.20
CA PRO A 173 23.97 3.04 -8.27
C PRO A 173 25.31 2.70 -8.96
N MET A 174 26.38 3.30 -8.46
CA MET A 174 27.73 2.98 -8.88
C MET A 174 28.14 1.60 -8.36
N GLN A 175 28.74 0.78 -9.21
CA GLN A 175 29.32 -0.51 -8.78
C GLN A 175 30.56 -0.32 -7.90
N LYS A 176 31.34 0.74 -8.18
CA LYS A 176 32.49 1.17 -7.38
C LYS A 176 32.33 2.66 -7.13
N ALA A 177 32.41 3.08 -5.88
CA ALA A 177 32.33 4.47 -5.47
C ALA A 177 33.67 5.18 -5.73
N VAL A 178 33.93 5.55 -6.98
CA VAL A 178 35.15 6.24 -7.41
C VAL A 178 34.81 7.59 -8.00
N TYR A 179 35.41 8.65 -7.46
CA TYR A 179 35.17 10.05 -7.79
C TYR A 179 36.50 10.78 -8.07
N LYS A 180 36.41 11.96 -8.65
CA LYS A 180 37.51 12.87 -8.84
C LYS A 180 37.38 14.12 -7.97
N GLY A 181 38.47 14.79 -7.71
CA GLY A 181 38.43 16.11 -7.09
C GLY A 181 37.54 17.07 -7.88
N GLY A 182 36.56 17.68 -7.21
CA GLY A 182 35.52 18.54 -7.81
C GLY A 182 34.21 17.86 -8.13
N ASP A 183 34.12 16.52 -8.04
CA ASP A 183 32.87 15.79 -8.20
C ASP A 183 31.97 15.98 -6.96
N ALA A 184 30.64 15.72 -7.14
CA ALA A 184 29.72 15.56 -6.05
C ALA A 184 29.54 14.06 -5.73
N VAL A 185 29.73 13.68 -4.48
CA VAL A 185 29.47 12.33 -3.97
C VAL A 185 28.03 12.27 -3.52
N TRP A 186 27.18 11.58 -4.27
CA TRP A 186 25.79 11.37 -3.93
C TRP A 186 25.59 10.00 -3.30
N THR A 187 24.78 9.94 -2.24
CA THR A 187 24.43 8.67 -1.58
C THR A 187 22.96 8.62 -1.28
N LYS A 188 22.38 7.40 -1.35
CA LYS A 188 21.00 7.12 -0.96
C LYS A 188 21.01 5.89 -0.06
N PHE A 189 20.15 5.90 0.97
CA PHE A 189 20.00 4.79 1.91
C PHE A 189 18.60 4.79 2.51
N ASP A 190 18.21 3.67 3.15
CA ASP A 190 16.95 3.53 3.83
C ASP A 190 17.19 3.44 5.34
N VAL A 191 16.45 4.22 6.11
CA VAL A 191 16.44 4.12 7.57
C VAL A 191 15.23 3.31 7.98
N ILE A 192 15.43 2.30 8.80
CA ILE A 192 14.40 1.38 9.32
C ILE A 192 14.57 1.15 10.81
N GLY A 193 13.55 0.55 11.46
CA GLY A 193 13.58 0.17 12.86
C GLY A 193 13.38 1.33 13.83
N PHE A 194 13.05 2.52 13.33
CA PHE A 194 12.60 3.63 14.17
C PHE A 194 11.24 3.32 14.82
N LYS A 195 10.93 4.00 15.91
CA LYS A 195 9.67 3.84 16.65
C LYS A 195 8.64 4.90 16.24
N TYR A 196 7.38 4.56 16.45
CA TYR A 196 6.26 5.47 16.16
C TYR A 196 5.74 6.07 17.46
N GLY A 197 5.38 7.35 17.39
CA GLY A 197 4.53 8.01 18.36
C GLY A 197 3.05 7.90 17.96
N ASP A 198 2.21 8.74 18.57
CA ASP A 198 0.80 8.82 18.26
C ASP A 198 0.59 9.14 16.77
N LYS A 199 -0.47 8.58 16.16
CA LYS A 199 -0.81 8.74 14.73
C LYS A 199 0.33 8.33 13.78
N ASN A 200 1.08 7.29 14.14
CA ASN A 200 2.26 6.83 13.40
C ASN A 200 3.29 7.93 13.15
N ARG A 201 3.39 8.93 14.04
CA ARG A 201 4.40 9.99 13.96
C ARG A 201 5.80 9.39 14.02
N ILE A 202 6.66 9.85 13.15
CA ILE A 202 8.10 9.58 13.19
C ILE A 202 8.86 10.87 13.49
N ASP A 203 10.05 10.72 14.09
CA ASP A 203 10.97 11.82 14.39
C ASP A 203 12.39 11.28 14.29
N VAL A 204 12.91 11.29 13.06
CA VAL A 204 14.20 10.73 12.69
C VAL A 204 15.07 11.82 12.10
N SER A 205 16.31 11.90 12.54
CA SER A 205 17.29 12.83 11.98
C SER A 205 18.60 12.12 11.65
N TYR A 206 19.39 12.71 10.74
CA TYR A 206 20.72 12.21 10.46
C TYR A 206 21.72 13.32 10.20
N VAL A 207 22.98 13.05 10.56
CA VAL A 207 24.13 13.95 10.38
C VAL A 207 25.24 13.21 9.66
N PRO A 208 25.56 13.58 8.41
CA PRO A 208 26.70 13.05 7.72
C PRO A 208 28.02 13.71 8.12
N SER A 209 29.11 12.96 7.96
CA SER A 209 30.48 13.46 8.10
C SER A 209 31.40 12.76 7.10
N VAL A 210 32.49 13.42 6.74
CA VAL A 210 33.55 12.88 5.87
C VAL A 210 34.82 12.70 6.68
N ILE A 211 35.38 11.51 6.61
CA ILE A 211 36.63 11.11 7.29
C ILE A 211 37.70 10.88 6.23
N SER A 212 38.87 11.46 6.42
CA SER A 212 40.03 11.30 5.55
C SER A 212 40.64 9.89 5.61
N PRO A 213 41.52 9.51 4.68
CA PRO A 213 42.28 8.28 4.75
C PRO A 213 43.13 8.15 6.02
N SER A 214 43.50 9.26 6.66
CA SER A 214 44.21 9.27 7.96
C SER A 214 43.34 9.13 9.20
N GLY A 215 41.99 9.00 9.00
CA GLY A 215 41.02 8.88 10.10
C GLY A 215 40.58 10.22 10.68
N LYS A 216 40.98 11.37 10.14
CA LYS A 216 40.61 12.69 10.61
C LYS A 216 39.24 13.07 10.02
N VAL A 217 38.30 13.57 10.87
CA VAL A 217 37.07 14.18 10.37
C VAL A 217 37.40 15.48 9.67
N LEU A 218 37.12 15.55 8.36
CA LEU A 218 37.35 16.74 7.52
C LEU A 218 36.16 17.67 7.49
N TRP A 219 35.00 17.10 7.55
CA TRP A 219 33.74 17.81 7.49
C TRP A 219 32.66 17.05 8.24
N ARG A 220 31.74 17.78 8.84
CA ARG A 220 30.52 17.29 9.47
C ARG A 220 29.43 18.33 9.24
N GLN A 221 28.22 17.88 8.91
CA GLN A 221 27.08 18.77 8.76
C GLN A 221 26.71 19.38 10.11
N ASP A 222 26.55 20.70 10.16
CA ASP A 222 26.28 21.43 11.41
C ASP A 222 24.86 21.16 11.92
N LYS A 223 23.88 21.11 11.00
CA LYS A 223 22.48 20.88 11.33
C LYS A 223 22.05 19.51 10.81
N PRO A 224 21.33 18.73 11.61
CA PRO A 224 20.80 17.46 11.15
C PRO A 224 19.75 17.69 10.03
N GLU A 225 19.70 16.75 9.08
CA GLU A 225 18.51 16.56 8.26
C GLU A 225 17.46 15.89 9.14
N VAL A 226 16.22 16.40 9.10
CA VAL A 226 15.14 15.95 9.99
C VAL A 226 13.93 15.56 9.18
N GLU A 227 13.42 14.37 9.44
CA GLU A 227 12.12 13.89 8.95
C GLU A 227 11.18 13.75 10.15
N GLN A 228 10.23 14.69 10.24
CA GLN A 228 9.12 14.65 11.18
C GLN A 228 7.83 14.63 10.42
N SER A 229 7.05 13.57 10.55
CA SER A 229 5.78 13.46 9.86
C SER A 229 4.82 12.52 10.60
N GLU A 230 3.52 12.79 10.43
CA GLU A 230 2.42 11.91 10.82
C GLU A 230 1.84 11.25 9.58
N SER A 231 1.32 10.04 9.72
CA SER A 231 0.67 9.33 8.61
C SER A 231 -0.37 8.34 9.12
N PHE A 232 -1.46 8.17 8.38
CA PHE A 232 -2.46 7.16 8.71
C PHE A 232 -1.85 5.74 8.67
N TYR A 233 -1.17 5.41 7.57
CA TYR A 233 -0.46 4.15 7.43
C TYR A 233 1.00 4.30 7.90
N PRO A 234 1.52 3.42 8.76
CA PRO A 234 2.87 3.53 9.27
C PRO A 234 3.92 3.42 8.14
N LYS A 235 4.80 4.41 8.02
CA LYS A 235 5.92 4.38 7.06
C LYS A 235 6.86 3.22 7.41
N ARG A 236 7.06 2.29 6.49
CA ARG A 236 7.90 1.10 6.73
C ARG A 236 9.39 1.42 6.79
N TYR A 237 9.79 2.48 6.09
CA TYR A 237 11.15 2.98 6.05
C TYR A 237 11.14 4.47 5.72
N MET A 238 12.25 5.15 5.96
CA MET A 238 12.51 6.51 5.52
C MET A 238 13.60 6.45 4.46
N ALA A 239 13.33 6.95 3.26
CA ALA A 239 14.34 7.11 2.22
C ALA A 239 15.14 8.38 2.52
N ALA A 240 16.46 8.25 2.60
CA ALA A 240 17.39 9.36 2.80
C ALA A 240 18.34 9.50 1.63
N SER A 241 18.69 10.73 1.30
CA SER A 241 19.71 11.06 0.29
C SER A 241 20.55 12.22 0.77
N MET A 242 21.81 12.27 0.32
CA MET A 242 22.68 13.40 0.57
C MET A 242 23.74 13.54 -0.54
N GLY A 243 24.15 14.78 -0.80
CA GLY A 243 25.23 15.13 -1.72
C GLY A 243 26.34 15.88 -1.01
N ILE A 244 27.59 15.53 -1.28
CA ILE A 244 28.79 16.16 -0.73
C ILE A 244 29.70 16.58 -1.88
N ASN A 245 29.99 17.88 -2.00
CA ASN A 245 30.89 18.38 -3.03
C ASN A 245 32.35 18.22 -2.60
N LEU A 246 33.13 17.51 -3.38
CA LEU A 246 34.59 17.42 -3.20
C LEU A 246 35.26 18.70 -3.67
N LEU A 247 36.29 19.14 -2.97
CA LEU A 247 37.16 20.21 -3.46
C LEU A 247 37.96 19.73 -4.65
N LYS A 248 38.28 20.61 -5.61
CA LYS A 248 39.09 20.28 -6.79
C LYS A 248 40.45 19.71 -6.46
N ASN A 249 41.03 20.15 -5.33
CA ASN A 249 42.32 19.73 -4.81
C ASN A 249 42.22 18.65 -3.72
N THR A 250 41.11 17.91 -3.66
CA THR A 250 41.00 16.77 -2.74
C THR A 250 42.08 15.74 -3.06
N THR A 251 42.87 15.38 -2.06
CA THR A 251 43.95 14.41 -2.20
C THR A 251 43.44 13.02 -2.57
N PRO A 252 44.02 12.31 -3.54
CA PRO A 252 43.64 10.92 -3.81
C PRO A 252 43.75 10.02 -2.60
N GLY A 253 42.82 9.07 -2.47
CA GLY A 253 42.81 8.11 -1.38
C GLY A 253 41.42 7.59 -1.05
N GLU A 254 41.33 6.72 -0.05
CA GLU A 254 40.05 6.15 0.44
C GLU A 254 39.52 7.02 1.56
N TYR A 255 38.32 7.53 1.35
CA TYR A 255 37.57 8.35 2.29
C TYR A 255 36.37 7.56 2.86
N THR A 256 35.91 7.96 4.03
CA THR A 256 34.71 7.36 4.63
C THR A 256 33.63 8.42 4.82
N ILE A 257 32.42 8.09 4.39
CA ILE A 257 31.20 8.79 4.84
C ILE A 257 30.70 8.06 6.08
N ALA A 258 30.60 8.77 7.19
CA ALA A 258 29.93 8.29 8.40
C ALA A 258 28.63 9.06 8.56
N VAL A 259 27.53 8.35 8.79
CA VAL A 259 26.21 8.94 9.02
C VAL A 259 25.70 8.52 10.38
N THR A 260 25.52 9.48 11.27
CA THR A 260 24.89 9.28 12.59
C THR A 260 23.39 9.52 12.44
N ILE A 261 22.57 8.52 12.72
CA ILE A 261 21.11 8.55 12.63
C ILE A 261 20.55 8.51 14.04
N THR A 262 19.56 9.34 14.33
CA THR A 262 18.89 9.43 15.62
C THR A 262 17.39 9.30 15.46
N ASP A 263 16.77 8.42 16.21
CA ASP A 263 15.33 8.31 16.41
C ASP A 263 14.96 8.90 17.77
N ALA A 264 14.34 10.08 17.76
CA ALA A 264 13.99 10.81 18.98
C ALA A 264 12.87 10.12 19.77
N ILE A 265 11.93 9.43 19.09
CA ILE A 265 10.82 8.71 19.73
C ILE A 265 11.32 7.45 20.39
N GLY A 266 12.08 6.62 19.67
CA GLY A 266 12.65 5.37 20.17
C GLY A 266 13.88 5.54 21.05
N LYS A 267 14.42 6.78 21.16
CA LYS A 267 15.67 7.09 21.87
C LYS A 267 16.83 6.20 21.42
N GLN A 268 16.91 5.97 20.11
CA GLN A 268 17.92 5.16 19.49
C GLN A 268 18.90 6.03 18.70
N THR A 269 20.15 5.59 18.63
CA THR A 269 21.18 6.17 17.78
C THR A 269 21.91 5.05 17.06
N TYR A 270 22.18 5.24 15.77
CA TYR A 270 22.91 4.28 14.94
C TYR A 270 23.90 5.03 14.06
N GLU A 271 25.10 4.49 13.90
CA GLU A 271 26.10 5.01 12.98
C GLU A 271 26.40 3.99 11.90
N THR A 272 26.39 4.43 10.63
CA THR A 272 26.86 3.64 9.49
C THR A 272 28.08 4.32 8.86
N LYS A 273 28.99 3.49 8.32
CA LYS A 273 30.21 3.95 7.63
C LYS A 273 30.33 3.27 6.28
N GLN A 274 30.60 4.05 5.25
CA GLN A 274 30.80 3.56 3.89
C GLN A 274 31.97 4.27 3.24
N THR A 275 32.80 3.52 2.51
CA THR A 275 34.01 4.06 1.87
C THR A 275 33.78 4.42 0.41
N PHE A 276 34.51 5.44 -0.05
CA PHE A 276 34.63 5.82 -1.45
C PHE A 276 36.05 6.24 -1.74
N THR A 277 36.46 6.13 -3.00
CA THR A 277 37.84 6.47 -3.45
C THR A 277 37.79 7.78 -4.21
N VAL A 278 38.79 8.62 -3.98
CA VAL A 278 39.14 9.81 -4.81
C VAL A 278 40.39 9.52 -5.59
N GLU A 279 40.32 9.73 -6.92
CA GLU A 279 41.46 9.58 -7.87
C GLU A 279 41.97 10.91 -8.39
#